data_bc000862f01231de8f5a657b09e19578
#
_entry.id   bc000862f01231de8f5a657b09e19578
#
_cell.length_a   1.000
_cell.length_b   1.000
_cell.length_c   1.000
_cell.angle_alpha   90.00
_cell.angle_beta   90.00
_cell.angle_gamma   90.00
#
_symmetry.space_group_name_H-M   'P 1'
#
loop_
_entity.id
_entity.type
_entity.pdbx_description
1 polymer ?
#
loop_
_entity_poly.entity_id
_entity_poly.type
_entity_poly.pdbx_seq_one_letter_code
_entity_poly.pdbx_strand_id
1 'polypeptide(L)'
;MGDGRSIRYCESLKRVFPMTKQPSGSHRPLLWLVALGFFMQMLDATIVNTALPTMAISLNEHPLRMHTVVIAYTLSVALLMPASGWLADRFGTRRVFLAAVVLFTFGSLLCAQAQTLTQLILARIVQGVGGAMLMPVGRLAVLRVFPREKFLQAMSFVTIPGLIGPLVGPTLGGVLVEFASWHWIFLINLPVGLIGCLLGMRLMPDFRASSLSPFDLSGYTLLAFSMVTITIALDGISDLGLRRAEVVILIFSGLTSLAAYWLHAVRRETTHFPVSSPPLFPLSLFHTHTFSIGILGNLFARIGNSAMPFLLPLMLQIRLDYAPFKAGLMMIPAAIAGIGAKSLVTLLVARYGYRWVLTTNTFLLGIMICAFSLISAATPSWWLIIQLLVFGAVNSLQFSVMNSITLKDLQPQQASSGNSLFSMVMQLSMSLGVSTAGALLAAFSTTVGSNNDRAFTMTFLCMGAITLASTWIFLQLKKDGRRNQSTPEDKE
;
A
#
# COMPACT_ATOMS: atom_id res chain seq x y z
N MET A 1 -6.44 46.10 -31.46
CA MET A 1 -5.75 46.42 -30.20
C MET A 1 -6.14 45.35 -29.16
N GLY A 2 -5.45 44.27 -29.13
CA GLY A 2 -5.65 43.17 -28.14
C GLY A 2 -4.50 42.20 -28.32
N ASP A 3 -3.50 42.24 -27.46
CA ASP A 3 -2.66 41.03 -27.20
C ASP A 3 -1.43 41.34 -26.33
N GLY A 4 -1.50 42.32 -25.46
CA GLY A 4 -0.39 42.65 -24.56
C GLY A 4 -0.44 41.99 -23.16
N ARG A 5 -1.56 41.34 -22.81
CA ARG A 5 -1.74 40.75 -21.45
C ARG A 5 -1.36 39.24 -21.39
N SER A 6 -1.55 38.50 -22.45
CA SER A 6 -1.20 37.05 -22.47
C SER A 6 0.30 36.80 -22.47
N ILE A 7 1.09 37.68 -23.09
CA ILE A 7 2.55 37.57 -23.14
C ILE A 7 3.20 37.87 -21.78
N ARG A 8 2.67 38.84 -21.02
CA ARG A 8 3.17 39.16 -19.68
C ARG A 8 2.88 38.08 -18.63
N TYR A 9 1.79 37.34 -18.75
CA TYR A 9 1.49 36.20 -17.88
C TYR A 9 2.44 35.01 -18.16
N CYS A 10 2.83 34.80 -19.41
CA CYS A 10 3.77 33.74 -19.77
C CYS A 10 5.22 34.07 -19.32
N GLU A 11 5.62 35.32 -19.30
CA GLU A 11 6.93 35.75 -18.79
C GLU A 11 7.02 35.75 -17.25
N SER A 12 5.94 36.04 -16.55
CA SER A 12 5.90 35.96 -15.07
C SER A 12 5.98 34.51 -14.58
N LEU A 13 5.39 33.57 -15.31
CA LEU A 13 5.52 32.12 -15.01
C LEU A 13 6.93 31.58 -15.27
N LYS A 14 7.69 32.14 -16.21
CA LYS A 14 9.11 31.76 -16.41
C LYS A 14 10.05 32.29 -15.32
N ARG A 15 9.71 33.36 -14.62
CA ARG A 15 10.50 33.89 -13.49
C ARG A 15 10.27 33.14 -12.19
N VAL A 16 9.13 32.49 -12.03
CA VAL A 16 8.79 31.70 -10.82
C VAL A 16 9.39 30.28 -10.88
N PHE A 17 9.71 29.79 -12.08
CA PHE A 17 10.43 28.53 -12.27
C PHE A 17 11.68 28.77 -13.11
N PRO A 18 12.86 29.07 -12.49
CA PRO A 18 14.10 29.07 -13.23
C PRO A 18 14.31 27.66 -13.78
N MET A 19 14.14 27.49 -15.10
CA MET A 19 14.53 26.27 -15.79
C MET A 19 16.06 26.16 -15.66
N THR A 20 16.54 25.43 -14.67
CA THR A 20 17.90 24.94 -14.62
C THR A 20 18.16 24.15 -15.90
N LYS A 21 19.24 24.48 -16.61
CA LYS A 21 19.70 23.82 -17.84
C LYS A 21 19.50 22.30 -17.70
N GLN A 22 18.61 21.74 -18.57
CA GLN A 22 18.45 20.30 -18.65
C GLN A 22 19.80 19.69 -19.08
N PRO A 23 20.38 18.76 -18.33
CA PRO A 23 21.50 17.99 -18.84
C PRO A 23 20.94 17.13 -19.99
N SER A 24 21.57 17.25 -21.15
CA SER A 24 21.30 16.49 -22.37
C SER A 24 21.80 15.04 -22.24
N GLY A 25 21.33 14.31 -21.23
CA GLY A 25 21.63 12.91 -20.96
C GLY A 25 20.36 12.08 -20.89
N SER A 26 20.45 10.83 -21.31
CA SER A 26 19.34 9.88 -21.16
C SER A 26 18.95 9.76 -19.69
N HIS A 27 17.74 10.17 -19.30
CA HIS A 27 17.21 10.05 -17.92
C HIS A 27 16.82 8.60 -17.53
N ARG A 28 17.12 7.62 -18.37
CA ARG A 28 16.87 6.18 -18.12
C ARG A 28 17.54 5.66 -16.84
N PRO A 29 18.79 6.03 -16.47
CA PRO A 29 19.40 5.56 -15.23
C PRO A 29 18.64 5.98 -13.97
N LEU A 30 18.03 7.18 -13.96
CA LEU A 30 17.16 7.60 -12.86
C LEU A 30 15.92 6.70 -12.73
N LEU A 31 15.30 6.31 -13.85
CA LEU A 31 14.15 5.40 -13.85
C LEU A 31 14.51 4.03 -13.27
N TRP A 32 15.67 3.48 -13.61
CA TRP A 32 16.17 2.23 -13.05
C TRP A 32 16.45 2.34 -11.56
N LEU A 33 17.03 3.44 -11.10
CA LEU A 33 17.25 3.68 -9.67
C LEU A 33 15.93 3.70 -8.88
N VAL A 34 14.95 4.46 -9.35
CA VAL A 34 13.64 4.54 -8.70
C VAL A 34 12.90 3.20 -8.78
N ALA A 35 12.99 2.50 -9.92
CA ALA A 35 12.42 1.17 -10.10
C ALA A 35 13.03 0.14 -9.13
N LEU A 36 14.33 0.22 -8.87
CA LEU A 36 15.03 -0.62 -7.89
C LEU A 36 14.51 -0.38 -6.47
N GLY A 37 14.30 0.89 -6.08
CA GLY A 37 13.69 1.24 -4.79
C GLY A 37 12.26 0.71 -4.65
N PHE A 38 11.45 0.79 -5.70
CA PHE A 38 10.10 0.21 -5.74
C PHE A 38 10.12 -1.31 -5.62
N PHE A 39 10.98 -1.96 -6.40
CA PHE A 39 11.14 -3.41 -6.35
C PHE A 39 11.50 -3.88 -4.94
N MET A 40 12.53 -3.25 -4.34
CA MET A 40 13.00 -3.59 -3.00
C MET A 40 11.88 -3.46 -1.95
N GLN A 41 11.12 -2.36 -1.99
CA GLN A 41 10.01 -2.13 -1.07
C GLN A 41 8.88 -3.15 -1.25
N MET A 42 8.52 -3.47 -2.50
CA MET A 42 7.43 -4.40 -2.81
C MET A 42 7.81 -5.85 -2.55
N LEU A 43 9.06 -6.21 -2.82
CA LEU A 43 9.60 -7.53 -2.51
C LEU A 43 9.58 -7.77 -0.99
N ASP A 44 10.12 -6.82 -0.22
CA ASP A 44 10.18 -6.91 1.24
C ASP A 44 8.80 -7.05 1.90
N ALA A 45 7.81 -6.32 1.38
CA ALA A 45 6.43 -6.38 1.88
C ALA A 45 5.77 -7.78 1.71
N THR A 46 6.29 -8.63 0.82
CA THR A 46 5.66 -9.92 0.48
C THR A 46 6.50 -11.13 0.82
N ILE A 47 7.82 -11.03 0.72
CA ILE A 47 8.76 -12.13 0.98
C ILE A 47 8.67 -12.63 2.43
N VAL A 48 8.42 -11.73 3.38
CA VAL A 48 8.32 -12.03 4.81
C VAL A 48 7.16 -12.97 5.13
N ASN A 49 6.03 -12.84 4.44
CA ASN A 49 4.82 -13.59 4.75
C ASN A 49 5.00 -15.11 4.70
N THR A 50 5.83 -15.61 3.78
CA THR A 50 6.11 -17.04 3.65
C THR A 50 7.06 -17.56 4.74
N ALA A 51 7.84 -16.67 5.34
CA ALA A 51 8.83 -17.01 6.36
C ALA A 51 8.28 -16.96 7.80
N LEU A 52 7.10 -16.37 8.01
CA LEU A 52 6.55 -16.14 9.36
C LEU A 52 6.49 -17.41 10.23
N PRO A 53 6.04 -18.58 9.75
CA PRO A 53 6.02 -19.80 10.56
C PRO A 53 7.43 -20.26 10.98
N THR A 54 8.40 -20.19 10.09
CA THR A 54 9.80 -20.58 10.37
C THR A 54 10.47 -19.61 11.34
N MET A 55 10.20 -18.30 11.19
CA MET A 55 10.63 -17.27 12.14
C MET A 55 10.06 -17.52 13.53
N ALA A 56 8.78 -17.90 13.63
CA ALA A 56 8.13 -18.22 14.91
C ALA A 56 8.85 -19.34 15.63
N ILE A 57 9.17 -20.43 14.93
CA ILE A 57 9.92 -21.57 15.50
C ILE A 57 11.31 -21.09 15.96
N SER A 58 12.03 -20.34 15.12
CA SER A 58 13.38 -19.85 15.41
C SER A 58 13.43 -18.90 16.61
N LEU A 59 12.40 -18.05 16.78
CA LEU A 59 12.30 -17.07 17.86
C LEU A 59 11.57 -17.61 19.09
N ASN A 60 11.19 -18.91 19.08
CA ASN A 60 10.42 -19.57 20.14
C ASN A 60 9.11 -18.85 20.48
N GLU A 61 8.39 -18.44 19.42
CA GLU A 61 7.14 -17.72 19.51
C GLU A 61 6.00 -18.48 18.80
N HIS A 62 4.76 -18.13 19.13
CA HIS A 62 3.61 -18.71 18.47
C HIS A 62 3.46 -18.14 17.03
N PRO A 63 3.22 -18.96 15.98
CA PRO A 63 3.11 -18.48 14.60
C PRO A 63 2.06 -17.38 14.40
N LEU A 64 0.97 -17.40 15.19
CA LEU A 64 -0.08 -16.40 15.12
C LEU A 64 0.37 -15.01 15.59
N ARG A 65 1.41 -14.91 16.45
CA ARG A 65 1.96 -13.64 16.91
C ARG A 65 2.83 -12.95 15.86
N MET A 66 3.26 -13.68 14.84
CA MET A 66 4.17 -13.14 13.84
C MET A 66 3.54 -12.10 12.90
N HIS A 67 2.21 -11.97 12.87
CA HIS A 67 1.55 -10.90 12.10
C HIS A 67 1.97 -9.49 12.55
N THR A 68 2.38 -9.30 13.82
CA THR A 68 2.91 -8.04 14.34
C THR A 68 4.16 -7.55 13.59
N VAL A 69 4.97 -8.47 13.05
CA VAL A 69 6.14 -8.15 12.22
C VAL A 69 5.75 -7.43 10.93
N VAL A 70 4.63 -7.86 10.32
CA VAL A 70 4.07 -7.25 9.10
C VAL A 70 3.41 -5.92 9.43
N ILE A 71 2.63 -5.86 10.53
CA ILE A 71 1.97 -4.65 11.01
C ILE A 71 2.98 -3.56 11.32
N ALA A 72 4.05 -3.88 12.07
CA ALA A 72 5.08 -2.92 12.45
C ALA A 72 5.68 -2.20 11.24
N TYR A 73 5.95 -2.91 10.16
CA TYR A 73 6.44 -2.33 8.92
C TYR A 73 5.37 -1.50 8.19
N THR A 74 4.20 -2.08 7.92
CA THR A 74 3.15 -1.42 7.13
C THR A 74 2.58 -0.19 7.82
N LEU A 75 2.43 -0.24 9.15
CA LEU A 75 2.00 0.91 9.95
C LEU A 75 3.04 2.02 9.94
N SER A 76 4.33 1.68 10.13
CA SER A 76 5.42 2.68 10.06
C SER A 76 5.49 3.37 8.71
N VAL A 77 5.31 2.61 7.61
CA VAL A 77 5.22 3.17 6.26
C VAL A 77 4.01 4.11 6.15
N ALA A 78 2.83 3.68 6.62
CA ALA A 78 1.62 4.49 6.55
C ALA A 78 1.73 5.80 7.33
N LEU A 79 2.34 5.75 8.53
CA LEU A 79 2.53 6.93 9.39
C LEU A 79 3.43 7.99 8.74
N LEU A 80 4.52 7.59 8.13
CA LEU A 80 5.53 8.54 7.64
C LEU A 80 5.34 8.96 6.19
N MET A 81 4.53 8.23 5.42
CA MET A 81 4.26 8.54 4.02
C MET A 81 3.73 9.96 3.79
N PRO A 82 2.82 10.52 4.62
CA PRO A 82 2.35 11.90 4.47
C PRO A 82 3.43 12.96 4.61
N ALA A 83 4.44 12.69 5.45
CA ALA A 83 5.54 13.63 5.69
C ALA A 83 6.62 13.60 4.58
N SER A 84 6.62 12.56 3.74
CA SER A 84 7.69 12.31 2.76
C SER A 84 7.86 13.44 1.74
N GLY A 85 6.77 14.02 1.25
CA GLY A 85 6.79 15.14 0.31
C GLY A 85 7.40 16.40 0.93
N TRP A 86 6.95 16.76 2.13
CA TRP A 86 7.46 17.93 2.85
C TRP A 86 8.95 17.77 3.21
N LEU A 87 9.36 16.57 3.63
CA LEU A 87 10.77 16.27 3.90
C LEU A 87 11.61 16.42 2.63
N ALA A 88 11.13 15.92 1.48
CA ALA A 88 11.81 16.06 0.20
C ALA A 88 11.93 17.53 -0.24
N ASP A 89 10.91 18.35 -0.01
CA ASP A 89 10.92 19.77 -0.31
C ASP A 89 11.86 20.55 0.60
N ARG A 90 11.95 20.20 1.88
CA ARG A 90 12.80 20.87 2.87
C ARG A 90 14.28 20.48 2.75
N PHE A 91 14.58 19.18 2.70
CA PHE A 91 15.96 18.68 2.78
C PHE A 91 16.55 18.34 1.41
N GLY A 92 15.74 18.30 0.37
CA GLY A 92 16.11 17.92 -0.99
C GLY A 92 15.82 16.47 -1.30
N THR A 93 15.39 16.20 -2.54
CA THR A 93 14.98 14.87 -2.98
C THR A 93 16.12 13.85 -2.89
N ARG A 94 17.36 14.24 -3.23
CA ARG A 94 18.53 13.34 -3.15
C ARG A 94 18.82 12.90 -1.72
N ARG A 95 18.90 13.86 -0.78
CA ARG A 95 19.23 13.56 0.62
C ARG A 95 18.18 12.66 1.26
N VAL A 96 16.90 12.97 1.05
CA VAL A 96 15.80 12.17 1.62
C VAL A 96 15.76 10.78 1.01
N PHE A 97 15.97 10.64 -0.30
CA PHE A 97 16.02 9.33 -0.94
C PHE A 97 17.20 8.48 -0.43
N LEU A 98 18.39 9.06 -0.32
CA LEU A 98 19.57 8.35 0.21
C LEU A 98 19.38 7.94 1.67
N ALA A 99 18.85 8.85 2.51
CA ALA A 99 18.51 8.53 3.90
C ALA A 99 17.49 7.39 3.99
N ALA A 100 16.48 7.38 3.09
CA ALA A 100 15.49 6.32 3.00
C ALA A 100 16.12 4.97 2.65
N VAL A 101 17.00 4.92 1.64
CA VAL A 101 17.72 3.70 1.25
C VAL A 101 18.60 3.20 2.41
N VAL A 102 19.36 4.09 3.04
CA VAL A 102 20.23 3.74 4.17
C VAL A 102 19.43 3.20 5.35
N LEU A 103 18.35 3.90 5.75
CA LEU A 103 17.50 3.47 6.87
C LEU A 103 16.80 2.13 6.57
N PHE A 104 16.32 1.93 5.33
CA PHE A 104 15.71 0.67 4.93
C PHE A 104 16.72 -0.48 4.97
N THR A 105 17.93 -0.26 4.44
CA THR A 105 19.00 -1.28 4.41
C THR A 105 19.51 -1.57 5.82
N PHE A 106 19.68 -0.55 6.65
CA PHE A 106 20.06 -0.71 8.05
C PHE A 106 19.00 -1.45 8.85
N GLY A 107 17.70 -1.09 8.67
CA GLY A 107 16.58 -1.82 9.26
C GLY A 107 16.56 -3.28 8.83
N SER A 108 16.86 -3.58 7.55
CA SER A 108 16.98 -4.95 7.05
C SER A 108 18.11 -5.71 7.74
N LEU A 109 19.27 -5.06 7.96
CA LEU A 109 20.37 -5.68 8.70
C LEU A 109 19.98 -5.97 10.15
N LEU A 110 19.27 -5.05 10.82
CA LEU A 110 18.76 -5.28 12.18
C LEU A 110 17.76 -6.41 12.22
N CYS A 111 16.85 -6.51 11.22
CA CYS A 111 15.92 -7.64 11.12
C CYS A 111 16.66 -8.98 10.99
N ALA A 112 17.72 -9.02 10.18
CA ALA A 112 18.53 -10.23 10.02
C ALA A 112 19.34 -10.62 11.27
N GLN A 113 19.52 -9.72 12.23
CA GLN A 113 20.25 -9.98 13.48
C GLN A 113 19.29 -10.17 14.68
N ALA A 114 17.99 -10.09 14.47
CA ALA A 114 17.02 -10.17 15.55
C ALA A 114 16.98 -11.60 16.15
N GLN A 115 17.06 -11.69 17.47
CA GLN A 115 17.01 -12.92 18.26
C GLN A 115 15.69 -13.06 19.04
N THR A 116 14.88 -12.03 19.07
CA THR A 116 13.57 -12.01 19.75
C THR A 116 12.54 -11.31 18.86
N LEU A 117 11.26 -11.64 19.07
CA LEU A 117 10.16 -10.99 18.34
C LEU A 117 10.18 -9.47 18.56
N THR A 118 10.45 -8.99 19.78
CA THR A 118 10.51 -7.56 20.06
C THR A 118 11.63 -6.86 19.28
N GLN A 119 12.83 -7.45 19.19
CA GLN A 119 13.91 -6.91 18.38
C GLN A 119 13.52 -6.86 16.90
N LEU A 120 12.88 -7.90 16.39
CA LEU A 120 12.42 -7.97 15.01
C LEU A 120 11.35 -6.89 14.73
N ILE A 121 10.39 -6.67 15.64
CA ILE A 121 9.38 -5.61 15.53
C ILE A 121 10.05 -4.22 15.49
N LEU A 122 10.98 -3.93 16.39
CA LEU A 122 11.69 -2.65 16.41
C LEU A 122 12.52 -2.43 15.15
N ALA A 123 13.20 -3.46 14.66
CA ALA A 123 13.93 -3.44 13.40
C ALA A 123 13.02 -3.18 12.20
N ARG A 124 11.80 -3.78 12.19
CA ARG A 124 10.77 -3.54 11.15
C ARG A 124 10.23 -2.11 11.19
N ILE A 125 10.13 -1.49 12.36
CA ILE A 125 9.77 -0.07 12.47
C ILE A 125 10.84 0.79 11.80
N VAL A 126 12.12 0.57 12.11
CA VAL A 126 13.24 1.30 11.48
C VAL A 126 13.24 1.12 9.97
N GLN A 127 13.05 -0.10 9.49
CA GLN A 127 12.95 -0.43 8.08
C GLN A 127 11.76 0.27 7.42
N GLY A 128 10.60 0.30 8.09
CA GLY A 128 9.38 0.99 7.64
C GLY A 128 9.56 2.50 7.51
N VAL A 129 10.33 3.14 8.42
CA VAL A 129 10.71 4.57 8.31
C VAL A 129 11.43 4.84 6.98
N GLY A 130 12.39 4.00 6.62
CA GLY A 130 13.06 4.08 5.32
C GLY A 130 12.10 3.82 4.16
N GLY A 131 11.33 2.73 4.23
CA GLY A 131 10.36 2.32 3.21
C GLY A 131 9.32 3.38 2.86
N ALA A 132 8.88 4.16 3.86
CA ALA A 132 7.87 5.20 3.69
C ALA A 132 8.24 6.30 2.67
N MET A 133 9.53 6.51 2.45
CA MET A 133 10.02 7.61 1.61
C MET A 133 10.49 7.15 0.23
N LEU A 134 10.82 5.87 0.05
CA LEU A 134 11.38 5.35 -1.22
C LEU A 134 10.45 5.62 -2.40
N MET A 135 9.18 5.21 -2.31
CA MET A 135 8.21 5.34 -3.38
C MET A 135 7.80 6.81 -3.63
N PRO A 136 7.35 7.58 -2.61
CA PRO A 136 6.89 8.95 -2.85
C PRO A 136 8.00 9.87 -3.35
N VAL A 137 9.20 9.79 -2.77
CA VAL A 137 10.33 10.65 -3.17
C VAL A 137 10.88 10.26 -4.55
N GLY A 138 10.95 8.95 -4.86
CA GLY A 138 11.28 8.47 -6.19
C GLY A 138 10.30 8.97 -7.25
N ARG A 139 8.99 8.88 -6.98
CA ARG A 139 7.94 9.39 -7.86
C ARG A 139 8.03 10.90 -8.06
N LEU A 140 8.31 11.64 -6.98
CA LEU A 140 8.50 13.09 -7.03
C LEU A 140 9.71 13.48 -7.90
N ALA A 141 10.81 12.76 -7.80
CA ALA A 141 11.99 12.98 -8.64
C ALA A 141 11.68 12.75 -10.13
N VAL A 142 10.96 11.68 -10.47
CA VAL A 142 10.52 11.41 -11.85
C VAL A 142 9.60 12.52 -12.35
N LEU A 143 8.63 12.98 -11.53
CA LEU A 143 7.71 14.05 -11.88
C LEU A 143 8.44 15.37 -12.20
N ARG A 144 9.52 15.67 -11.51
CA ARG A 144 10.30 16.90 -11.70
C ARG A 144 11.29 16.86 -12.87
N VAL A 145 11.72 15.65 -13.26
CA VAL A 145 12.70 15.47 -14.35
C VAL A 145 12.02 15.29 -15.70
N PHE A 146 10.90 14.58 -15.76
CA PHE A 146 10.24 14.26 -17.02
C PHE A 146 9.15 15.27 -17.37
N PRO A 147 9.04 15.69 -18.67
CA PRO A 147 7.91 16.47 -19.15
C PRO A 147 6.58 15.73 -18.88
N ARG A 148 5.48 16.49 -18.72
CA ARG A 148 4.16 15.94 -18.43
C ARG A 148 3.72 14.86 -19.41
N GLU A 149 4.02 15.03 -20.69
CA GLU A 149 3.66 14.11 -21.79
C GLU A 149 4.37 12.75 -21.65
N LYS A 150 5.60 12.73 -21.09
CA LYS A 150 6.42 11.53 -20.93
C LYS A 150 6.33 10.93 -19.50
N PHE A 151 5.70 11.66 -18.56
CA PHE A 151 5.62 11.24 -17.17
C PHE A 151 4.89 9.90 -17.01
N LEU A 152 3.76 9.71 -17.70
CA LEU A 152 3.00 8.46 -17.64
C LEU A 152 3.83 7.27 -18.11
N GLN A 153 4.58 7.42 -19.20
CA GLN A 153 5.47 6.37 -19.72
C GLN A 153 6.62 6.07 -18.76
N ALA A 154 7.24 7.11 -18.17
CA ALA A 154 8.28 6.96 -17.16
C ALA A 154 7.78 6.24 -15.91
N MET A 155 6.61 6.61 -15.40
CA MET A 155 5.98 5.96 -14.25
C MET A 155 5.56 4.52 -14.53
N SER A 156 5.08 4.22 -15.72
CA SER A 156 4.78 2.84 -16.14
C SER A 156 6.03 1.97 -16.10
N PHE A 157 7.17 2.47 -16.59
CA PHE A 157 8.44 1.76 -16.53
C PHE A 157 8.88 1.48 -15.09
N VAL A 158 8.81 2.48 -14.22
CA VAL A 158 9.20 2.35 -12.79
C VAL A 158 8.29 1.37 -12.05
N THR A 159 7.01 1.30 -12.40
CA THR A 159 6.03 0.45 -11.72
C THR A 159 6.20 -1.04 -12.06
N ILE A 160 6.73 -1.38 -13.25
CA ILE A 160 6.90 -2.79 -13.68
C ILE A 160 7.73 -3.61 -12.68
N PRO A 161 8.95 -3.21 -12.26
CA PRO A 161 9.71 -3.95 -11.25
C PRO A 161 9.00 -4.05 -9.90
N GLY A 162 8.25 -3.00 -9.51
CA GLY A 162 7.41 -3.02 -8.31
C GLY A 162 6.32 -4.10 -8.34
N LEU A 163 5.85 -4.49 -9.53
CA LEU A 163 4.88 -5.58 -9.71
C LEU A 163 5.53 -6.97 -9.67
N ILE A 164 6.80 -7.06 -10.02
CA ILE A 164 7.57 -8.31 -9.96
C ILE A 164 7.82 -8.71 -8.49
N GLY A 165 8.01 -7.72 -7.59
CA GLY A 165 8.25 -7.97 -6.17
C GLY A 165 7.22 -8.90 -5.53
N PRO A 166 5.92 -8.57 -5.52
CA PRO A 166 4.86 -9.42 -4.99
C PRO A 166 4.70 -10.76 -5.70
N LEU A 167 5.09 -10.85 -6.97
CA LEU A 167 5.07 -12.11 -7.73
C LEU A 167 6.17 -13.07 -7.26
N VAL A 168 7.39 -12.54 -7.14
CA VAL A 168 8.58 -13.34 -6.84
C VAL A 168 8.74 -13.54 -5.32
N GLY A 169 8.24 -12.60 -4.52
CA GLY A 169 8.43 -12.56 -3.06
C GLY A 169 8.11 -13.87 -2.35
N PRO A 170 6.89 -14.40 -2.43
CA PRO A 170 6.53 -15.62 -1.73
C PRO A 170 7.36 -16.82 -2.14
N THR A 171 7.67 -16.97 -3.43
CA THR A 171 8.49 -18.09 -3.94
C THR A 171 9.93 -17.94 -3.51
N LEU A 172 10.51 -16.75 -3.66
CA LEU A 172 11.88 -16.48 -3.23
C LEU A 172 12.02 -16.65 -1.71
N GLY A 173 11.01 -16.18 -0.95
CA GLY A 173 10.93 -16.37 0.49
C GLY A 173 10.93 -17.85 0.87
N GLY A 174 10.12 -18.66 0.21
CA GLY A 174 10.07 -20.10 0.41
C GLY A 174 11.43 -20.79 0.13
N VAL A 175 12.08 -20.44 -1.00
CA VAL A 175 13.43 -20.95 -1.33
C VAL A 175 14.45 -20.57 -0.26
N LEU A 176 14.51 -19.31 0.12
CA LEU A 176 15.50 -18.83 1.09
C LEU A 176 15.30 -19.45 2.48
N VAL A 177 14.04 -19.64 2.89
CA VAL A 177 13.71 -20.24 4.18
C VAL A 177 14.06 -21.73 4.22
N GLU A 178 13.80 -22.45 3.15
CA GLU A 178 14.00 -23.91 3.11
C GLU A 178 15.45 -24.30 2.85
N PHE A 179 16.15 -23.61 1.93
CA PHE A 179 17.50 -23.98 1.50
C PHE A 179 18.63 -23.19 2.16
N ALA A 180 18.31 -22.11 2.89
CA ALA A 180 19.28 -21.31 3.61
C ALA A 180 18.81 -20.98 5.03
N SER A 181 18.27 -19.79 5.28
CA SER A 181 17.61 -19.42 6.53
C SER A 181 16.71 -18.22 6.32
N TRP A 182 15.74 -17.98 7.22
CA TRP A 182 14.85 -16.83 7.14
C TRP A 182 15.58 -15.48 7.21
N HIS A 183 16.79 -15.41 7.78
CA HIS A 183 17.58 -14.18 7.86
C HIS A 183 17.93 -13.65 6.46
N TRP A 184 18.08 -14.53 5.46
CA TRP A 184 18.41 -14.16 4.10
C TRP A 184 17.34 -13.34 3.40
N ILE A 185 16.07 -13.44 3.81
CA ILE A 185 15.01 -12.60 3.25
C ILE A 185 15.25 -11.12 3.53
N PHE A 186 15.95 -10.78 4.60
CA PHE A 186 16.38 -9.42 4.93
C PHE A 186 17.76 -9.10 4.35
N LEU A 187 18.70 -10.03 4.40
CA LEU A 187 20.07 -9.84 3.90
C LEU A 187 20.10 -9.54 2.40
N ILE A 188 19.16 -10.05 1.62
CA ILE A 188 19.06 -9.76 0.17
C ILE A 188 18.88 -8.27 -0.11
N ASN A 189 18.34 -7.50 0.82
CA ASN A 189 18.17 -6.06 0.70
C ASN A 189 19.51 -5.28 0.83
N LEU A 190 20.54 -5.88 1.46
CA LEU A 190 21.80 -5.19 1.68
C LEU A 190 22.57 -4.87 0.39
N PRO A 191 22.85 -5.86 -0.50
CA PRO A 191 23.52 -5.56 -1.76
C PRO A 191 22.67 -4.61 -2.64
N VAL A 192 21.35 -4.79 -2.67
CA VAL A 192 20.44 -3.94 -3.43
C VAL A 192 20.47 -2.51 -2.88
N GLY A 193 20.42 -2.34 -1.55
CA GLY A 193 20.50 -1.04 -0.89
C GLY A 193 21.85 -0.36 -1.10
N LEU A 194 22.95 -1.10 -1.05
CA LEU A 194 24.29 -0.55 -1.32
C LEU A 194 24.38 -0.03 -2.77
N ILE A 195 23.93 -0.82 -3.75
CA ILE A 195 23.87 -0.40 -5.15
C ILE A 195 22.95 0.83 -5.30
N GLY A 196 21.78 0.80 -4.67
CA GLY A 196 20.82 1.90 -4.66
C GLY A 196 21.40 3.18 -4.07
N CYS A 197 22.20 3.09 -3.00
CA CYS A 197 22.88 4.23 -2.38
C CYS A 197 23.96 4.79 -3.31
N LEU A 198 24.83 3.95 -3.87
CA LEU A 198 25.91 4.36 -4.78
C LEU A 198 25.36 5.04 -6.05
N LEU A 199 24.34 4.43 -6.65
CA LEU A 199 23.67 4.99 -7.83
C LEU A 199 22.89 6.26 -7.45
N GLY A 200 22.26 6.30 -6.29
CA GLY A 200 21.49 7.44 -5.80
C GLY A 200 22.37 8.69 -5.60
N MET A 201 23.58 8.52 -5.08
CA MET A 201 24.55 9.63 -4.93
C MET A 201 24.89 10.28 -6.28
N ARG A 202 24.92 9.51 -7.36
CA ARG A 202 25.30 9.99 -8.70
C ARG A 202 24.12 10.43 -9.56
N LEU A 203 23.01 9.70 -9.48
CA LEU A 203 21.90 9.81 -10.42
C LEU A 203 20.70 10.59 -9.88
N MET A 204 20.52 10.62 -8.55
CA MET A 204 19.35 11.28 -7.96
C MET A 204 19.52 12.80 -8.01
N PRO A 205 18.62 13.55 -8.69
CA PRO A 205 18.67 15.00 -8.71
C PRO A 205 18.29 15.57 -7.33
N ASP A 206 18.88 16.70 -6.96
CA ASP A 206 18.55 17.39 -5.71
C ASP A 206 17.62 18.56 -5.98
N PHE A 207 16.34 18.34 -5.79
CA PHE A 207 15.32 19.37 -5.90
C PHE A 207 14.85 19.79 -4.50
N ARG A 208 14.76 21.10 -4.29
CA ARG A 208 14.21 21.71 -3.08
C ARG A 208 13.13 22.72 -3.48
N ALA A 209 12.14 22.91 -2.62
CA ALA A 209 11.17 23.97 -2.83
C ALA A 209 11.80 25.33 -2.54
N SER A 210 11.51 26.31 -3.38
CA SER A 210 11.95 27.72 -3.18
C SER A 210 11.18 28.39 -2.03
N SER A 211 9.96 27.97 -1.76
CA SER A 211 9.12 28.39 -0.63
C SER A 211 8.56 27.15 0.06
N LEU A 212 8.72 27.05 1.37
CA LEU A 212 8.20 25.96 2.18
C LEU A 212 6.93 26.42 2.89
N SER A 213 5.85 25.71 2.64
CA SER A 213 4.68 25.82 3.51
C SER A 213 4.99 25.15 4.87
N PRO A 214 4.59 25.75 6.00
CA PRO A 214 4.78 25.13 7.30
C PRO A 214 4.05 23.78 7.36
N PHE A 215 4.68 22.78 7.97
CA PHE A 215 4.10 21.45 8.12
C PHE A 215 3.00 21.46 9.19
N ASP A 216 1.88 20.84 8.92
CA ASP A 216 0.79 20.67 9.89
C ASP A 216 1.12 19.59 10.91
N LEU A 217 2.02 19.91 11.86
CA LEU A 217 2.45 18.95 12.88
C LEU A 217 1.30 18.51 13.78
N SER A 218 0.39 19.43 14.13
CA SER A 218 -0.77 19.11 14.99
C SER A 218 -1.75 18.16 14.30
N GLY A 219 -2.09 18.42 13.04
CA GLY A 219 -2.91 17.50 12.26
C GLY A 219 -2.23 16.14 12.05
N TYR A 220 -0.92 16.16 11.77
CA TYR A 220 -0.15 14.94 11.62
C TYR A 220 -0.13 14.09 12.90
N THR A 221 0.12 14.69 14.07
CA THR A 221 0.15 13.94 15.34
C THR A 221 -1.20 13.36 15.72
N LEU A 222 -2.31 14.10 15.50
CA LEU A 222 -3.67 13.59 15.71
C LEU A 222 -3.97 12.38 14.83
N LEU A 223 -3.62 12.47 13.54
CA LEU A 223 -3.85 11.39 12.60
C LEU A 223 -2.98 10.16 12.94
N ALA A 224 -1.69 10.38 13.22
CA ALA A 224 -0.76 9.34 13.60
C ALA A 224 -1.19 8.61 14.86
N PHE A 225 -1.59 9.36 15.90
CA PHE A 225 -2.09 8.79 17.15
C PHE A 225 -3.35 7.93 16.92
N SER A 226 -4.30 8.40 16.10
CA SER A 226 -5.48 7.62 15.73
C SER A 226 -5.11 6.30 15.05
N MET A 227 -4.20 6.34 14.06
CA MET A 227 -3.78 5.15 13.32
C MET A 227 -3.11 4.12 14.24
N VAL A 228 -2.20 4.57 15.09
CA VAL A 228 -1.47 3.71 16.03
C VAL A 228 -2.41 3.06 17.03
N THR A 229 -3.25 3.86 17.69
CA THR A 229 -4.15 3.35 18.76
C THR A 229 -5.19 2.38 18.23
N ILE A 230 -5.78 2.65 17.05
CA ILE A 230 -6.73 1.73 16.42
C ILE A 230 -6.04 0.42 16.01
N THR A 231 -4.84 0.50 15.44
CA THR A 231 -4.09 -0.71 15.04
C THR A 231 -3.69 -1.54 16.25
N ILE A 232 -3.18 -0.91 17.34
CA ILE A 232 -2.82 -1.59 18.58
C ILE A 232 -4.08 -2.19 19.26
N ALA A 233 -5.21 -1.50 19.21
CA ALA A 233 -6.46 -2.03 19.75
C ALA A 233 -6.90 -3.32 19.07
N LEU A 234 -6.81 -3.37 17.71
CA LEU A 234 -7.14 -4.56 16.95
C LEU A 234 -6.15 -5.70 17.20
N ASP A 235 -4.87 -5.37 17.32
CA ASP A 235 -3.80 -6.34 17.63
C ASP A 235 -3.94 -6.87 19.07
N GLY A 236 -4.31 -6.01 20.01
CA GLY A 236 -4.47 -6.33 21.42
C GLY A 236 -5.64 -7.26 21.75
N ILE A 237 -6.62 -7.39 20.85
CA ILE A 237 -7.71 -8.37 20.99
C ILE A 237 -7.15 -9.80 20.96
N SER A 238 -6.05 -10.02 20.24
CA SER A 238 -5.51 -11.36 19.97
C SER A 238 -4.37 -11.77 20.92
N ASP A 239 -3.47 -10.86 21.29
CA ASP A 239 -2.16 -11.32 21.76
C ASP A 239 -1.49 -10.50 22.88
N LEU A 240 -1.82 -9.23 23.03
CA LEU A 240 -1.19 -8.37 24.04
C LEU A 240 -1.73 -8.60 25.46
N GLY A 241 -2.67 -9.57 25.64
CA GLY A 241 -3.30 -9.81 26.93
C GLY A 241 -4.07 -8.59 27.47
N LEU A 242 -4.40 -7.65 26.58
CA LEU A 242 -5.13 -6.44 26.96
C LEU A 242 -6.52 -6.81 27.48
N ARG A 243 -6.90 -6.20 28.60
CA ARG A 243 -8.25 -6.33 29.10
C ARG A 243 -9.23 -5.69 28.12
N ARG A 244 -10.45 -6.20 28.04
CA ARG A 244 -11.50 -5.64 27.15
C ARG A 244 -11.68 -4.13 27.33
N ALA A 245 -11.53 -3.62 28.55
CA ALA A 245 -11.59 -2.19 28.82
C ALA A 245 -10.46 -1.39 28.15
N GLU A 246 -9.25 -1.92 28.13
CA GLU A 246 -8.08 -1.27 27.49
C GLU A 246 -8.26 -1.18 25.96
N VAL A 247 -8.75 -2.24 25.34
CA VAL A 247 -9.10 -2.25 23.90
C VAL A 247 -10.17 -1.20 23.60
N VAL A 248 -11.23 -1.12 24.38
CA VAL A 248 -12.29 -0.11 24.22
C VAL A 248 -11.74 1.31 24.36
N ILE A 249 -10.88 1.55 25.37
CA ILE A 249 -10.23 2.85 25.60
C ILE A 249 -9.35 3.22 24.40
N LEU A 250 -8.58 2.28 23.86
CA LEU A 250 -7.72 2.52 22.68
C LEU A 250 -8.55 2.84 21.43
N ILE A 251 -9.62 2.09 21.17
CA ILE A 251 -10.53 2.39 20.04
C ILE A 251 -11.16 3.76 20.21
N PHE A 252 -11.70 4.05 21.41
CA PHE A 252 -12.36 5.33 21.68
C PHE A 252 -11.38 6.50 21.56
N SER A 253 -10.17 6.38 22.12
CA SER A 253 -9.13 7.43 22.00
C SER A 253 -8.69 7.64 20.54
N GLY A 254 -8.56 6.57 19.75
CA GLY A 254 -8.24 6.64 18.34
C GLY A 254 -9.34 7.33 17.52
N LEU A 255 -10.60 6.96 17.73
CA LEU A 255 -11.73 7.59 17.04
C LEU A 255 -11.90 9.06 17.45
N THR A 256 -11.69 9.38 18.74
CA THR A 256 -11.71 10.77 19.25
C THR A 256 -10.61 11.59 18.60
N SER A 257 -9.40 11.05 18.48
CA SER A 257 -8.28 11.71 17.80
C SER A 257 -8.56 11.92 16.30
N LEU A 258 -9.21 10.96 15.62
CA LEU A 258 -9.62 11.10 14.23
C LEU A 258 -10.68 12.21 14.07
N ALA A 259 -11.65 12.26 14.98
CA ALA A 259 -12.64 13.34 15.01
C ALA A 259 -11.99 14.71 15.30
N ALA A 260 -11.02 14.75 16.22
CA ALA A 260 -10.25 15.97 16.50
C ALA A 260 -9.44 16.42 15.27
N TYR A 261 -8.83 15.50 14.52
CA TYR A 261 -8.17 15.80 13.24
C TYR A 261 -9.16 16.40 12.23
N TRP A 262 -10.36 15.80 12.10
CA TRP A 262 -11.39 16.34 11.20
C TRP A 262 -11.80 17.78 11.58
N LEU A 263 -12.06 18.03 12.86
CA LEU A 263 -12.39 19.37 13.36
C LEU A 263 -11.22 20.37 13.16
N HIS A 264 -9.98 19.91 13.37
CA HIS A 264 -8.79 20.70 13.11
C HIS A 264 -8.66 21.10 11.64
N ALA A 265 -8.89 20.16 10.72
CA ALA A 265 -8.84 20.40 9.29
C ALA A 265 -9.95 21.38 8.84
N VAL A 266 -11.19 21.20 9.34
CA VAL A 266 -12.31 22.14 9.09
C VAL A 266 -11.95 23.55 9.55
N ARG A 267 -11.46 23.71 10.78
CA ARG A 267 -11.08 25.02 11.32
C ARG A 267 -10.01 25.70 10.49
N ARG A 268 -9.00 24.94 10.02
CA ARG A 268 -7.93 25.50 9.21
C ARG A 268 -8.35 25.91 7.80
N GLU A 269 -9.32 25.24 7.21
CA GLU A 269 -9.87 25.63 5.90
C GLU A 269 -10.80 26.84 6.00
N THR A 270 -11.52 27.00 7.12
CA THR A 270 -12.49 28.11 7.30
C THR A 270 -11.85 29.41 7.81
N THR A 271 -10.71 29.33 8.49
CA THR A 271 -10.00 30.52 8.99
C THR A 271 -9.10 31.10 7.91
N HIS A 272 -9.51 32.21 7.31
CA HIS A 272 -8.77 33.00 6.29
C HIS A 272 -7.57 33.77 6.88
N PHE A 273 -6.90 33.27 7.92
CA PHE A 273 -5.71 33.92 8.45
C PHE A 273 -4.47 33.57 7.63
N PRO A 274 -3.66 34.55 7.19
CA PRO A 274 -2.49 34.31 6.33
C PRO A 274 -1.32 33.57 7.02
N VAL A 275 -1.47 33.22 8.28
CA VAL A 275 -0.38 32.63 9.12
C VAL A 275 -0.55 31.13 9.35
N SER A 276 -1.70 30.53 9.05
CA SER A 276 -1.90 29.10 9.32
C SER A 276 -1.42 28.22 8.15
N SER A 277 -0.60 27.23 8.46
CA SER A 277 -0.28 26.16 7.52
C SER A 277 -1.57 25.49 7.02
N PRO A 278 -1.65 25.13 5.72
CA PRO A 278 -2.79 24.37 5.22
C PRO A 278 -2.90 23.04 5.99
N PRO A 279 -4.10 22.45 6.12
CA PRO A 279 -4.23 21.14 6.74
C PRO A 279 -3.45 20.12 5.96
N LEU A 280 -2.97 19.06 6.66
CA LEU A 280 -2.17 17.98 6.06
C LEU A 280 -2.87 17.40 4.82
N PHE A 281 -4.17 17.17 4.92
CA PHE A 281 -5.04 16.79 3.81
C PHE A 281 -6.23 17.74 3.74
N PRO A 282 -6.39 18.50 2.64
CA PRO A 282 -7.53 19.36 2.43
C PRO A 282 -8.84 18.59 2.37
N LEU A 283 -9.87 19.04 3.09
CA LEU A 283 -11.19 18.41 3.06
C LEU A 283 -11.90 18.61 1.72
N SER A 284 -11.47 19.62 0.94
CA SER A 284 -11.93 19.84 -0.43
C SER A 284 -11.73 18.62 -1.34
N LEU A 285 -10.78 17.72 -1.01
CA LEU A 285 -10.61 16.43 -1.69
C LEU A 285 -11.87 15.57 -1.63
N PHE A 286 -12.57 15.60 -0.50
CA PHE A 286 -13.77 14.80 -0.27
C PHE A 286 -15.03 15.37 -0.97
N HIS A 287 -14.98 16.57 -1.51
CA HIS A 287 -16.04 17.09 -2.38
C HIS A 287 -16.09 16.35 -3.72
N THR A 288 -14.97 15.75 -4.15
CA THR A 288 -14.94 14.89 -5.32
C THR A 288 -15.54 13.53 -4.98
N HIS A 289 -16.75 13.26 -5.46
CA HIS A 289 -17.53 12.04 -5.11
C HIS A 289 -16.78 10.74 -5.39
N THR A 290 -16.10 10.64 -6.54
CA THR A 290 -15.30 9.46 -6.92
C THR A 290 -14.09 9.26 -6.00
N PHE A 291 -13.48 10.34 -5.52
CA PHE A 291 -12.39 10.28 -4.55
C PHE A 291 -12.89 9.78 -3.19
N SER A 292 -14.00 10.33 -2.68
CA SER A 292 -14.58 9.93 -1.39
C SER A 292 -14.95 8.44 -1.37
N ILE A 293 -15.69 7.98 -2.39
CA ILE A 293 -16.06 6.56 -2.52
C ILE A 293 -14.81 5.71 -2.75
N GLY A 294 -13.86 6.19 -3.54
CA GLY A 294 -12.60 5.51 -3.80
C GLY A 294 -11.77 5.32 -2.53
N ILE A 295 -11.65 6.33 -1.67
CA ILE A 295 -10.94 6.24 -0.37
C ILE A 295 -11.64 5.28 0.58
N LEU A 296 -12.98 5.39 0.74
CA LEU A 296 -13.75 4.47 1.58
C LEU A 296 -13.68 3.03 1.06
N GLY A 297 -13.81 2.83 -0.25
CA GLY A 297 -13.68 1.54 -0.88
C GLY A 297 -12.29 0.94 -0.70
N ASN A 298 -11.22 1.75 -0.86
CA ASN A 298 -9.85 1.30 -0.57
C ASN A 298 -9.65 0.95 0.90
N LEU A 299 -10.29 1.66 1.83
CA LEU A 299 -10.20 1.33 3.25
C LEU A 299 -10.87 -0.02 3.53
N PHE A 300 -12.16 -0.14 3.26
CA PHE A 300 -12.95 -1.29 3.72
C PHE A 300 -12.76 -2.55 2.85
N ALA A 301 -12.80 -2.46 1.52
CA ALA A 301 -12.59 -3.61 0.66
C ALA A 301 -11.17 -4.17 0.77
N ARG A 302 -10.21 -3.28 1.04
CA ARG A 302 -8.82 -3.68 1.20
C ARG A 302 -8.53 -4.32 2.55
N ILE A 303 -9.22 -3.97 3.64
CA ILE A 303 -9.09 -4.67 4.94
C ILE A 303 -9.29 -6.17 4.73
N GLY A 304 -10.38 -6.60 4.07
CA GLY A 304 -10.63 -8.03 3.83
C GLY A 304 -9.59 -8.67 2.92
N ASN A 305 -9.21 -8.01 1.84
CA ASN A 305 -8.33 -8.57 0.82
C ASN A 305 -6.83 -8.51 1.17
N SER A 306 -6.37 -7.46 1.87
CA SER A 306 -4.95 -7.30 2.23
C SER A 306 -4.44 -8.32 3.23
N ALA A 307 -5.34 -9.02 3.92
CA ALA A 307 -4.98 -10.14 4.77
C ALA A 307 -4.54 -11.39 3.99
N MET A 308 -4.91 -11.52 2.71
CA MET A 308 -4.64 -12.73 1.93
C MET A 308 -3.14 -13.05 1.76
N PRO A 309 -2.24 -12.08 1.49
CA PRO A 309 -0.81 -12.34 1.46
C PRO A 309 -0.22 -12.89 2.77
N PHE A 310 -0.88 -12.63 3.91
CA PHE A 310 -0.55 -13.20 5.23
C PHE A 310 -1.25 -14.55 5.45
N LEU A 311 -2.58 -14.62 5.25
CA LEU A 311 -3.38 -15.80 5.58
C LEU A 311 -3.09 -16.99 4.67
N LEU A 312 -2.88 -16.77 3.35
CA LEU A 312 -2.68 -17.87 2.41
C LEU A 312 -1.39 -18.65 2.66
N PRO A 313 -0.20 -18.04 2.79
CA PRO A 313 1.00 -18.78 3.14
C PRO A 313 0.91 -19.47 4.50
N LEU A 314 0.25 -18.84 5.47
CA LEU A 314 0.05 -19.40 6.80
C LEU A 314 -0.88 -20.62 6.75
N MET A 315 -1.99 -20.54 6.01
CA MET A 315 -2.90 -21.68 5.77
C MET A 315 -2.16 -22.84 5.07
N LEU A 316 -1.39 -22.54 4.03
CA LEU A 316 -0.67 -23.58 3.29
C LEU A 316 0.35 -24.33 4.17
N GLN A 317 1.03 -23.62 5.08
CA GLN A 317 2.06 -24.21 5.94
C GLN A 317 1.47 -24.83 7.22
N ILE A 318 0.47 -24.22 7.87
CA ILE A 318 -0.06 -24.69 9.16
C ILE A 318 -1.24 -25.68 8.97
N ARG A 319 -2.17 -25.40 8.01
CA ARG A 319 -3.36 -26.23 7.80
C ARG A 319 -3.10 -27.38 6.85
N LEU A 320 -2.30 -27.15 5.78
CA LEU A 320 -2.02 -28.16 4.74
C LEU A 320 -0.65 -28.80 4.90
N ASP A 321 0.13 -28.40 5.90
CA ASP A 321 1.48 -28.91 6.21
C ASP A 321 2.43 -28.89 4.99
N TYR A 322 2.33 -27.81 4.19
CA TYR A 322 3.23 -27.63 3.06
C TYR A 322 4.57 -27.04 3.51
N ALA A 323 5.66 -27.60 2.99
CA ALA A 323 6.99 -26.98 3.14
C ALA A 323 6.99 -25.54 2.63
N PRO A 324 7.80 -24.63 3.20
CA PRO A 324 7.85 -23.21 2.82
C PRO A 324 8.01 -22.97 1.32
N PHE A 325 8.87 -23.75 0.66
CA PHE A 325 9.08 -23.69 -0.79
C PHE A 325 7.80 -24.05 -1.56
N LYS A 326 7.13 -25.15 -1.20
CA LYS A 326 5.89 -25.58 -1.82
C LYS A 326 4.78 -24.55 -1.62
N ALA A 327 4.68 -23.97 -0.43
CA ALA A 327 3.73 -22.89 -0.14
C ALA A 327 4.01 -21.65 -1.01
N GLY A 328 5.27 -21.24 -1.17
CA GLY A 328 5.67 -20.16 -2.06
C GLY A 328 5.34 -20.44 -3.53
N LEU A 329 5.60 -21.68 -4.01
CA LEU A 329 5.29 -22.11 -5.38
C LEU A 329 3.78 -22.04 -5.67
N MET A 330 2.95 -22.41 -4.68
CA MET A 330 1.49 -22.35 -4.80
C MET A 330 0.97 -20.92 -4.97
N MET A 331 1.73 -19.88 -4.62
CA MET A 331 1.32 -18.49 -4.84
C MET A 331 1.57 -18.00 -6.28
N ILE A 332 2.41 -18.69 -7.08
CA ILE A 332 2.73 -18.31 -8.46
C ILE A 332 1.49 -18.21 -9.36
N PRO A 333 0.55 -19.17 -9.35
CA PRO A 333 -0.66 -19.08 -10.18
C PRO A 333 -1.45 -17.79 -9.96
N ALA A 334 -1.65 -17.38 -8.70
CA ALA A 334 -2.35 -16.14 -8.37
C ALA A 334 -1.62 -14.91 -8.95
N ALA A 335 -0.31 -14.90 -8.88
CA ALA A 335 0.50 -13.80 -9.37
C ALA A 335 0.50 -13.72 -10.91
N ILE A 336 0.64 -14.85 -11.62
CA ILE A 336 0.57 -14.91 -13.10
C ILE A 336 -0.81 -14.45 -13.58
N ALA A 337 -1.89 -14.96 -12.98
CA ALA A 337 -3.25 -14.55 -13.33
C ALA A 337 -3.49 -13.06 -13.04
N GLY A 338 -2.91 -12.53 -11.96
CA GLY A 338 -2.97 -11.12 -11.62
C GLY A 338 -2.29 -10.22 -12.66
N ILE A 339 -1.17 -10.65 -13.24
CA ILE A 339 -0.50 -9.91 -14.32
C ILE A 339 -1.36 -9.96 -15.59
N GLY A 340 -1.84 -11.13 -15.97
CA GLY A 340 -2.66 -11.31 -17.17
C GLY A 340 -3.98 -10.52 -17.11
N ALA A 341 -4.60 -10.45 -15.93
CA ALA A 341 -5.85 -9.73 -15.74
C ALA A 341 -5.75 -8.20 -15.93
N LYS A 342 -4.55 -7.61 -15.84
CA LYS A 342 -4.35 -6.16 -16.06
C LYS A 342 -4.74 -5.70 -17.46
N SER A 343 -4.54 -6.53 -18.47
CA SER A 343 -4.94 -6.21 -19.85
C SER A 343 -6.47 -6.09 -20.00
N LEU A 344 -7.24 -6.76 -19.12
CA LEU A 344 -8.69 -6.74 -19.14
C LEU A 344 -9.28 -5.50 -18.45
N VAL A 345 -8.52 -4.78 -17.63
CA VAL A 345 -9.00 -3.63 -16.84
C VAL A 345 -9.62 -2.56 -17.75
N THR A 346 -8.87 -2.10 -18.75
CA THR A 346 -9.34 -1.04 -19.66
C THR A 346 -10.53 -1.48 -20.48
N LEU A 347 -10.54 -2.73 -20.94
CA LEU A 347 -11.65 -3.30 -21.72
C LEU A 347 -12.93 -3.37 -20.89
N LEU A 348 -12.85 -3.92 -19.66
CA LEU A 348 -14.02 -4.09 -18.79
C LEU A 348 -14.57 -2.73 -18.34
N VAL A 349 -13.70 -1.80 -17.96
CA VAL A 349 -14.12 -0.46 -17.53
C VAL A 349 -14.72 0.33 -18.71
N ALA A 350 -14.15 0.23 -19.92
CA ALA A 350 -14.71 0.89 -21.10
C ALA A 350 -16.09 0.33 -21.49
N ARG A 351 -16.31 -0.99 -21.34
CA ARG A 351 -17.55 -1.65 -21.74
C ARG A 351 -18.66 -1.53 -20.70
N TYR A 352 -18.34 -1.68 -19.40
CA TYR A 352 -19.32 -1.80 -18.33
C TYR A 352 -19.33 -0.62 -17.34
N GLY A 353 -18.32 0.24 -17.40
CA GLY A 353 -18.14 1.37 -16.47
C GLY A 353 -17.59 0.97 -15.10
N TYR A 354 -17.08 1.96 -14.36
CA TYR A 354 -16.43 1.74 -13.07
C TYR A 354 -17.37 1.14 -12.02
N ARG A 355 -18.61 1.63 -11.94
CA ARG A 355 -19.57 1.19 -10.93
C ARG A 355 -19.84 -0.31 -11.04
N TRP A 356 -20.19 -0.78 -12.23
CA TRP A 356 -20.53 -2.19 -12.45
C TRP A 356 -19.32 -3.10 -12.20
N VAL A 357 -18.16 -2.72 -12.77
CA VAL A 357 -16.91 -3.51 -12.61
C VAL A 357 -16.53 -3.63 -11.15
N LEU A 358 -16.48 -2.52 -10.39
CA LEU A 358 -16.11 -2.55 -8.98
C LEU A 358 -17.11 -3.32 -8.12
N THR A 359 -18.41 -3.10 -8.30
CA THR A 359 -19.45 -3.79 -7.52
C THR A 359 -19.38 -5.31 -7.73
N THR A 360 -19.38 -5.74 -9.00
CA THR A 360 -19.35 -7.17 -9.34
C THR A 360 -18.03 -7.82 -8.91
N ASN A 361 -16.91 -7.13 -9.14
CA ASN A 361 -15.61 -7.68 -8.83
C ASN A 361 -15.34 -7.74 -7.30
N THR A 362 -15.79 -6.74 -6.52
CA THR A 362 -15.70 -6.77 -5.05
C THR A 362 -16.55 -7.90 -4.48
N PHE A 363 -17.76 -8.10 -5.01
CA PHE A 363 -18.63 -9.21 -4.62
C PHE A 363 -17.98 -10.56 -4.93
N LEU A 364 -17.45 -10.74 -6.14
CA LEU A 364 -16.74 -11.96 -6.53
C LEU A 364 -15.49 -12.19 -5.67
N LEU A 365 -14.74 -11.14 -5.37
CA LEU A 365 -13.55 -11.20 -4.51
C LEU A 365 -13.92 -11.70 -3.10
N GLY A 366 -15.00 -11.17 -2.52
CA GLY A 366 -15.49 -11.60 -1.22
C GLY A 366 -15.92 -13.09 -1.22
N ILE A 367 -16.59 -13.54 -2.27
CA ILE A 367 -16.92 -14.97 -2.45
C ILE A 367 -15.66 -15.82 -2.55
N MET A 368 -14.65 -15.37 -3.32
CA MET A 368 -13.39 -16.11 -3.46
C MET A 368 -12.63 -16.22 -2.11
N ILE A 369 -12.65 -15.15 -1.30
CA ILE A 369 -12.08 -15.20 0.06
C ILE A 369 -12.85 -16.19 0.93
N CYS A 370 -14.19 -16.17 0.93
CA CYS A 370 -14.99 -17.14 1.65
C CYS A 370 -14.72 -18.58 1.15
N ALA A 371 -14.50 -18.79 -0.15
CA ALA A 371 -14.25 -20.10 -0.72
C ALA A 371 -12.95 -20.77 -0.21
N PHE A 372 -11.95 -19.99 0.26
CA PHE A 372 -10.77 -20.56 0.92
C PHE A 372 -11.09 -21.25 2.25
N SER A 373 -12.24 -20.99 2.85
CA SER A 373 -12.72 -21.71 4.04
C SER A 373 -12.98 -23.20 3.78
N LEU A 374 -13.31 -23.56 2.52
CA LEU A 374 -13.61 -24.92 2.10
C LEU A 374 -12.37 -25.76 1.81
N ILE A 375 -11.19 -25.16 1.74
CA ILE A 375 -9.95 -25.87 1.50
C ILE A 375 -9.57 -26.69 2.73
N SER A 376 -9.26 -27.98 2.53
CA SER A 376 -8.86 -28.92 3.55
C SER A 376 -7.70 -29.80 3.03
N ALA A 377 -7.11 -30.61 3.90
CA ALA A 377 -6.06 -31.55 3.51
C ALA A 377 -6.51 -32.56 2.42
N ALA A 378 -7.81 -32.83 2.32
CA ALA A 378 -8.39 -33.68 1.30
C ALA A 378 -8.58 -32.97 -0.06
N THR A 379 -8.42 -31.65 -0.12
CA THR A 379 -8.62 -30.88 -1.36
C THR A 379 -7.51 -31.15 -2.36
N PRO A 380 -7.81 -31.57 -3.61
CA PRO A 380 -6.80 -31.80 -4.62
C PRO A 380 -6.02 -30.52 -4.94
N SER A 381 -4.70 -30.63 -5.11
CA SER A 381 -3.83 -29.48 -5.39
C SER A 381 -4.22 -28.70 -6.65
N TRP A 382 -4.75 -29.38 -7.69
CA TRP A 382 -5.20 -28.73 -8.92
C TRP A 382 -6.39 -27.80 -8.69
N TRP A 383 -7.30 -28.15 -7.75
CA TRP A 383 -8.43 -27.28 -7.38
C TRP A 383 -7.93 -26.00 -6.71
N LEU A 384 -6.98 -26.13 -5.77
CA LEU A 384 -6.35 -24.99 -5.12
C LEU A 384 -5.65 -24.05 -6.13
N ILE A 385 -4.97 -24.63 -7.13
CA ILE A 385 -4.33 -23.85 -8.21
C ILE A 385 -5.38 -23.05 -9.00
N ILE A 386 -6.50 -23.65 -9.38
CA ILE A 386 -7.58 -22.95 -10.09
C ILE A 386 -8.15 -21.82 -9.22
N GLN A 387 -8.39 -22.08 -7.95
CA GLN A 387 -8.91 -21.08 -7.02
C GLN A 387 -7.95 -19.91 -6.85
N LEU A 388 -6.66 -20.17 -6.74
CA LEU A 388 -5.61 -19.14 -6.67
C LEU A 388 -5.48 -18.34 -7.98
N LEU A 389 -5.60 -18.99 -9.15
CA LEU A 389 -5.66 -18.31 -10.45
C LEU A 389 -6.83 -17.31 -10.51
N VAL A 390 -8.03 -17.77 -10.18
CA VAL A 390 -9.23 -16.92 -10.21
C VAL A 390 -9.10 -15.79 -9.19
N PHE A 391 -8.70 -16.10 -7.97
CA PHE A 391 -8.48 -15.11 -6.92
C PHE A 391 -7.46 -14.04 -7.35
N GLY A 392 -6.32 -14.45 -7.93
CA GLY A 392 -5.27 -13.54 -8.38
C GLY A 392 -5.76 -12.58 -9.48
N ALA A 393 -6.53 -13.09 -10.45
CA ALA A 393 -7.12 -12.27 -11.51
C ALA A 393 -8.11 -11.25 -10.95
N VAL A 394 -9.05 -11.69 -10.11
CA VAL A 394 -10.06 -10.84 -9.47
C VAL A 394 -9.43 -9.79 -8.57
N ASN A 395 -8.43 -10.18 -7.77
CA ASN A 395 -7.69 -9.27 -6.89
C ASN A 395 -6.95 -8.18 -7.67
N SER A 396 -6.28 -8.54 -8.77
CA SER A 396 -5.56 -7.59 -9.61
C SER A 396 -6.48 -6.59 -10.31
N LEU A 397 -7.64 -7.06 -10.80
CA LEU A 397 -8.70 -6.20 -11.34
C LEU A 397 -9.19 -5.22 -10.27
N GLN A 398 -9.50 -5.71 -9.06
CA GLN A 398 -9.94 -4.88 -7.94
C GLN A 398 -8.95 -3.77 -7.64
N PHE A 399 -7.68 -4.14 -7.47
CA PHE A 399 -6.60 -3.21 -7.18
C PHE A 399 -6.49 -2.11 -8.25
N SER A 400 -6.48 -2.49 -9.52
CA SER A 400 -6.26 -1.57 -10.63
C SER A 400 -7.43 -0.61 -10.85
N VAL A 401 -8.66 -1.12 -10.82
CA VAL A 401 -9.87 -0.31 -11.04
C VAL A 401 -10.11 0.64 -9.88
N MET A 402 -9.92 0.16 -8.64
CA MET A 402 -10.07 0.94 -7.42
C MET A 402 -9.08 2.11 -7.36
N ASN A 403 -7.81 1.85 -7.70
CA ASN A 403 -6.79 2.90 -7.77
C ASN A 403 -7.11 3.94 -8.86
N SER A 404 -7.60 3.48 -10.01
CA SER A 404 -7.94 4.35 -11.13
C SER A 404 -9.10 5.30 -10.79
N ILE A 405 -10.20 4.77 -10.24
CA ILE A 405 -11.39 5.59 -9.92
C ILE A 405 -11.09 6.63 -8.84
N THR A 406 -10.28 6.27 -7.83
CA THR A 406 -9.97 7.16 -6.72
C THR A 406 -9.27 8.44 -7.16
N LEU A 407 -8.40 8.36 -8.17
CA LEU A 407 -7.60 9.50 -8.62
C LEU A 407 -8.12 10.16 -9.90
N LYS A 408 -9.15 9.58 -10.54
CA LYS A 408 -9.63 9.94 -11.88
C LYS A 408 -10.06 11.40 -12.01
N ASP A 409 -10.87 11.88 -11.07
CA ASP A 409 -11.55 13.18 -11.18
C ASP A 409 -10.92 14.26 -10.27
N LEU A 410 -9.71 14.01 -9.74
CA LEU A 410 -8.98 15.00 -8.96
C LEU A 410 -8.43 16.12 -9.86
N GLN A 411 -8.58 17.36 -9.40
CA GLN A 411 -7.99 18.51 -10.06
C GLN A 411 -6.45 18.44 -10.00
N PRO A 412 -5.71 18.98 -10.99
CA PRO A 412 -4.24 18.96 -11.01
C PRO A 412 -3.60 19.53 -9.73
N GLN A 413 -4.21 20.54 -9.13
CA GLN A 413 -3.74 21.16 -7.87
C GLN A 413 -3.90 20.24 -6.66
N GLN A 414 -4.91 19.38 -6.67
CA GLN A 414 -5.23 18.43 -5.60
C GLN A 414 -4.56 17.06 -5.79
N ALA A 415 -3.99 16.78 -6.97
CA ALA A 415 -3.47 15.47 -7.32
C ALA A 415 -2.34 14.99 -6.39
N SER A 416 -1.47 15.89 -5.93
CA SER A 416 -0.36 15.54 -5.03
C SER A 416 -0.86 15.13 -3.63
N SER A 417 -1.68 15.96 -2.99
CA SER A 417 -2.24 15.68 -1.66
C SER A 417 -3.22 14.51 -1.69
N GLY A 418 -4.06 14.42 -2.75
CA GLY A 418 -4.96 13.29 -2.94
C GLY A 418 -4.23 11.96 -3.13
N ASN A 419 -3.14 11.92 -3.91
CA ASN A 419 -2.33 10.71 -4.06
C ASN A 419 -1.58 10.34 -2.78
N SER A 420 -1.15 11.33 -1.98
CA SER A 420 -0.52 11.09 -0.67
C SER A 420 -1.52 10.47 0.32
N LEU A 421 -2.71 11.06 0.45
CA LEU A 421 -3.79 10.52 1.28
C LEU A 421 -4.20 9.12 0.84
N PHE A 422 -4.38 8.90 -0.46
CA PHE A 422 -4.69 7.60 -1.03
C PHE A 422 -3.62 6.55 -0.69
N SER A 423 -2.33 6.89 -0.84
CA SER A 423 -1.22 5.98 -0.54
C SER A 423 -1.14 5.64 0.96
N MET A 424 -1.39 6.64 1.83
CA MET A 424 -1.48 6.44 3.28
C MET A 424 -2.64 5.51 3.64
N VAL A 425 -3.85 5.76 3.11
CA VAL A 425 -5.02 4.92 3.37
C VAL A 425 -4.80 3.49 2.85
N MET A 426 -4.14 3.33 1.72
CA MET A 426 -3.78 2.02 1.18
C MET A 426 -2.89 1.23 2.14
N GLN A 427 -1.85 1.84 2.69
CA GLN A 427 -0.95 1.19 3.64
C GLN A 427 -1.61 0.92 4.99
N LEU A 428 -2.41 1.89 5.48
CA LEU A 428 -3.20 1.71 6.69
C LEU A 428 -4.18 0.53 6.55
N SER A 429 -4.87 0.42 5.42
CA SER A 429 -5.80 -0.69 5.15
C SER A 429 -5.09 -2.04 5.13
N MET A 430 -3.85 -2.08 4.64
CA MET A 430 -3.04 -3.31 4.70
C MET A 430 -2.69 -3.68 6.13
N SER A 431 -2.27 -2.71 6.95
CA SER A 431 -1.99 -2.92 8.37
C SER A 431 -3.23 -3.41 9.12
N LEU A 432 -4.36 -2.71 8.97
CA LEU A 432 -5.63 -3.07 9.60
C LEU A 432 -6.13 -4.45 9.13
N GLY A 433 -5.94 -4.79 7.85
CA GLY A 433 -6.32 -6.08 7.30
C GLY A 433 -5.56 -7.24 7.93
N VAL A 434 -4.24 -7.12 8.05
CA VAL A 434 -3.39 -8.13 8.68
C VAL A 434 -3.69 -8.23 10.18
N SER A 435 -3.85 -7.09 10.88
CA SER A 435 -4.21 -7.03 12.30
C SER A 435 -5.57 -7.71 12.55
N THR A 436 -6.60 -7.37 11.76
CA THR A 436 -7.92 -7.97 11.87
C THR A 436 -7.88 -9.48 11.65
N ALA A 437 -7.16 -9.94 10.62
CA ALA A 437 -7.03 -11.36 10.33
C ALA A 437 -6.28 -12.13 11.43
N GLY A 438 -5.20 -11.55 11.96
CA GLY A 438 -4.45 -12.10 13.08
C GLY A 438 -5.31 -12.21 14.33
N ALA A 439 -6.05 -11.14 14.67
CA ALA A 439 -6.97 -11.09 15.81
C ALA A 439 -8.08 -12.14 15.70
N LEU A 440 -8.71 -12.27 14.53
CA LEU A 440 -9.76 -13.27 14.31
C LEU A 440 -9.20 -14.69 14.40
N LEU A 441 -8.05 -14.94 13.78
CA LEU A 441 -7.44 -16.25 13.78
C LEU A 441 -7.02 -16.67 15.20
N ALA A 442 -6.45 -15.77 16.00
CA ALA A 442 -6.10 -16.03 17.40
C ALA A 442 -7.36 -16.24 18.25
N ALA A 443 -8.38 -15.39 18.12
CA ALA A 443 -9.63 -15.52 18.89
C ALA A 443 -10.35 -16.84 18.58
N PHE A 444 -10.40 -17.27 17.31
CA PHE A 444 -11.02 -18.55 16.95
C PHE A 444 -10.17 -19.76 17.36
N SER A 445 -8.85 -19.65 17.39
CA SER A 445 -7.99 -20.74 17.86
C SER A 445 -8.14 -20.99 19.37
N THR A 446 -8.40 -19.95 20.17
CA THR A 446 -8.64 -20.08 21.61
C THR A 446 -10.04 -20.59 21.94
N THR A 447 -11.07 -20.21 21.16
CA THR A 447 -12.47 -20.57 21.46
C THR A 447 -12.87 -21.95 20.94
N VAL A 448 -12.25 -22.42 19.85
CA VAL A 448 -12.64 -23.70 19.20
C VAL A 448 -11.73 -24.86 19.62
N GLY A 449 -10.76 -24.62 20.52
CA GLY A 449 -9.75 -25.60 20.92
C GLY A 449 -8.67 -25.79 19.86
N SER A 450 -7.81 -26.81 19.99
CA SER A 450 -6.64 -27.06 19.11
C SER A 450 -6.97 -27.37 17.63
N ASN A 451 -8.22 -27.17 17.20
CA ASN A 451 -8.63 -27.42 15.82
C ASN A 451 -8.35 -26.20 14.94
N ASN A 452 -7.11 -26.09 14.46
CA ASN A 452 -6.66 -25.04 13.54
C ASN A 452 -7.55 -24.91 12.28
N ASP A 453 -8.17 -26.01 11.82
CA ASP A 453 -9.03 -26.02 10.63
C ASP A 453 -10.24 -25.10 10.78
N ARG A 454 -10.91 -25.14 11.92
CA ARG A 454 -12.08 -24.29 12.19
C ARG A 454 -11.69 -22.82 12.36
N ALA A 455 -10.54 -22.54 12.98
CA ALA A 455 -10.05 -21.19 13.15
C ALA A 455 -9.78 -20.51 11.79
N PHE A 456 -9.09 -21.19 10.88
CA PHE A 456 -8.90 -20.68 9.50
C PHE A 456 -10.24 -20.51 8.77
N THR A 457 -11.13 -21.51 8.85
CA THR A 457 -12.45 -21.45 8.20
C THR A 457 -13.23 -20.21 8.62
N MET A 458 -13.36 -19.97 9.93
CA MET A 458 -14.09 -18.80 10.44
C MET A 458 -13.40 -17.49 10.10
N THR A 459 -12.06 -17.45 10.10
CA THR A 459 -11.30 -16.25 9.72
C THR A 459 -11.54 -15.90 8.25
N PHE A 460 -11.47 -16.87 7.31
CA PHE A 460 -11.76 -16.61 5.90
C PHE A 460 -13.20 -16.16 5.67
N LEU A 461 -14.17 -16.74 6.37
CA LEU A 461 -15.59 -16.33 6.29
C LEU A 461 -15.77 -14.88 6.78
N CYS A 462 -15.16 -14.50 7.92
CA CYS A 462 -15.23 -13.12 8.42
C CYS A 462 -14.57 -12.13 7.46
N MET A 463 -13.35 -12.43 6.97
CA MET A 463 -12.64 -11.55 6.03
C MET A 463 -13.38 -11.41 4.70
N GLY A 464 -13.96 -12.52 4.20
CA GLY A 464 -14.82 -12.51 3.02
C GLY A 464 -16.10 -11.70 3.25
N ALA A 465 -16.73 -11.82 4.41
CA ALA A 465 -17.92 -11.04 4.77
C ALA A 465 -17.64 -9.53 4.82
N ILE A 466 -16.49 -9.11 5.38
CA ILE A 466 -16.04 -7.70 5.37
C ILE A 466 -15.89 -7.20 3.92
N THR A 467 -15.27 -8.02 3.05
CA THR A 467 -15.11 -7.69 1.63
C THR A 467 -16.46 -7.61 0.92
N LEU A 468 -17.39 -8.57 1.17
CA LEU A 468 -18.74 -8.55 0.62
C LEU A 468 -19.53 -7.31 1.06
N ALA A 469 -19.48 -6.97 2.34
CA ALA A 469 -20.13 -5.77 2.87
C ALA A 469 -19.61 -4.48 2.21
N SER A 470 -18.33 -4.42 1.89
CA SER A 470 -17.75 -3.26 1.20
C SER A 470 -18.29 -3.05 -0.23
N THR A 471 -18.94 -4.04 -0.83
CA THR A 471 -19.61 -3.92 -2.12
C THR A 471 -20.65 -2.79 -2.11
N TRP A 472 -21.31 -2.56 -0.96
CA TRP A 472 -22.27 -1.48 -0.76
C TRP A 472 -21.69 -0.10 -1.04
N ILE A 473 -20.41 0.11 -0.75
CA ILE A 473 -19.72 1.39 -0.98
C ILE A 473 -19.68 1.71 -2.48
N PHE A 474 -19.37 0.71 -3.32
CA PHE A 474 -19.27 0.91 -4.76
C PHE A 474 -20.62 1.03 -5.47
N LEU A 475 -21.71 0.54 -4.85
CA LEU A 475 -23.07 0.77 -5.35
C LEU A 475 -23.44 2.27 -5.33
N GLN A 476 -22.81 3.07 -4.49
CA GLN A 476 -23.04 4.52 -4.39
C GLN A 476 -22.37 5.31 -5.53
N LEU A 477 -21.48 4.70 -6.33
CA LEU A 477 -20.92 5.34 -7.52
C LEU A 477 -22.04 5.70 -8.50
N LYS A 478 -21.97 6.87 -9.09
CA LYS A 478 -22.87 7.29 -10.17
C LYS A 478 -22.70 6.34 -11.36
N LYS A 479 -23.80 6.02 -12.04
CA LYS A 479 -23.72 5.29 -13.30
C LYS A 479 -22.92 6.13 -14.29
N ASP A 480 -21.85 5.58 -14.85
CA ASP A 480 -21.18 6.22 -15.97
C ASP A 480 -22.24 6.38 -17.09
N GLY A 481 -22.56 7.62 -17.45
CA GLY A 481 -23.45 7.88 -18.58
C GLY A 481 -22.82 7.20 -19.80
N ARG A 482 -23.57 6.34 -20.50
CA ARG A 482 -23.14 5.79 -21.80
C ARG A 482 -22.73 6.98 -22.64
N ARG A 483 -21.43 7.16 -22.91
CA ARG A 483 -20.97 8.00 -23.99
C ARG A 483 -21.55 7.36 -25.26
N ASN A 484 -22.68 7.91 -25.73
CA ASN A 484 -23.12 7.68 -27.09
C ASN A 484 -21.95 8.14 -27.96
N GLN A 485 -21.20 7.17 -28.49
CA GLN A 485 -20.46 7.38 -29.71
C GLN A 485 -21.53 7.52 -30.79
N SER A 486 -22.10 8.73 -30.92
CA SER A 486 -22.68 9.17 -32.16
C SER A 486 -21.51 9.20 -33.14
N THR A 487 -21.43 8.21 -33.99
CA THR A 487 -20.75 8.24 -35.28
C THR A 487 -21.02 9.59 -35.96
N PRO A 488 -19.98 10.29 -36.41
CA PRO A 488 -20.18 11.45 -37.27
C PRO A 488 -20.36 10.94 -38.71
N GLU A 489 -21.50 10.35 -39.00
CA GLU A 489 -22.03 10.14 -40.36
C GLU A 489 -23.48 10.57 -40.28
N ASP A 490 -23.76 11.75 -40.86
CA ASP A 490 -24.96 12.26 -41.46
C ASP A 490 -25.03 13.79 -41.27
N LYS A 491 -24.20 14.48 -42.03
CA LYS A 491 -24.47 15.82 -42.51
C LYS A 491 -23.81 15.93 -43.87
N GLU A 492 -24.51 15.48 -44.92
CA GLU A 492 -24.48 16.09 -46.23
C GLU A 492 -25.43 17.31 -46.28
#